data_7a85880fcf08af2d209e9d4595a1697d
#
_entry.id   7a85880fcf08af2d209e9d4595a1697d
#
_cell.length_a   1.000
_cell.length_b   1.000
_cell.length_c   1.000
_cell.angle_alpha   90.00
_cell.angle_beta   90.00
_cell.angle_gamma   90.00
#
_symmetry.space_group_name_H-M   'P 1'
#
loop_
_entity.id
_entity.type
_entity.pdbx_description
1 polymer ?
#
loop_
_entity_poly.entity_id
_entity_poly.type
_entity_poly.pdbx_seq_one_letter_code
_entity_poly.pdbx_strand_id
1 'polypeptide(L)'
;MLRTSIWLVALWIGICSAVGQETTSADDLRKGHRLAIMVCGFCHVAGPDQARMPILNPPAPSFESIAQRTSISAEWLENFMSATHRGLDNPIGMPNPSLLDYQVKQVTAYLLSLRK
;
A
#
# COMPACT_ATOMS: atom_id res chain seq x y z
N MET A 1 -20.48 9.67 -69.60
CA MET A 1 -19.62 10.38 -68.63
C MET A 1 -19.95 9.89 -67.22
N LEU A 2 -19.23 8.88 -66.74
CA LEU A 2 -19.44 8.30 -65.41
C LEU A 2 -18.52 8.99 -64.40
N ARG A 3 -19.09 9.69 -63.43
CA ARG A 3 -18.35 10.28 -62.30
C ARG A 3 -18.37 9.28 -61.14
N THR A 4 -17.27 8.57 -60.95
CA THR A 4 -17.04 7.69 -59.81
C THR A 4 -16.61 8.52 -58.61
N SER A 5 -17.49 8.65 -57.63
CA SER A 5 -17.15 9.27 -56.32
C SER A 5 -16.54 8.20 -55.40
N ILE A 6 -15.25 8.35 -55.11
CA ILE A 6 -14.53 7.48 -54.13
C ILE A 6 -14.76 8.06 -52.75
N TRP A 7 -15.49 7.33 -51.91
CA TRP A 7 -15.63 7.64 -50.47
C TRP A 7 -14.44 7.04 -49.72
N LEU A 8 -13.56 7.90 -49.25
CA LEU A 8 -12.50 7.52 -48.28
C LEU A 8 -13.10 7.39 -46.92
N VAL A 9 -13.31 6.15 -46.44
CA VAL A 9 -13.67 5.84 -45.07
C VAL A 9 -12.39 5.88 -44.24
N ALA A 10 -12.19 6.96 -43.50
CA ALA A 10 -11.11 7.06 -42.52
C ALA A 10 -11.42 6.19 -41.32
N LEU A 11 -10.71 5.07 -41.20
CA LEU A 11 -10.80 4.19 -40.05
C LEU A 11 -10.02 4.81 -38.87
N TRP A 12 -10.72 5.41 -37.92
CA TRP A 12 -10.12 5.86 -36.67
C TRP A 12 -9.89 4.64 -35.77
N ILE A 13 -8.66 4.15 -35.72
CA ILE A 13 -8.25 3.15 -34.74
C ILE A 13 -8.01 3.90 -33.43
N GLY A 14 -8.99 3.90 -32.55
CA GLY A 14 -8.85 4.39 -31.19
C GLY A 14 -7.90 3.48 -30.41
N ILE A 15 -6.67 3.94 -30.17
CA ILE A 15 -5.73 3.28 -29.26
C ILE A 15 -6.26 3.53 -27.85
N CYS A 16 -7.01 2.57 -27.30
CA CYS A 16 -7.38 2.54 -25.90
C CYS A 16 -6.10 2.20 -25.12
N SER A 17 -5.42 3.22 -24.60
CA SER A 17 -4.34 3.04 -23.64
C SER A 17 -4.97 2.48 -22.36
N ALA A 18 -4.93 1.16 -22.18
CA ALA A 18 -5.23 0.53 -20.91
C ALA A 18 -4.15 1.00 -19.92
N VAL A 19 -4.46 2.02 -19.14
CA VAL A 19 -3.71 2.35 -17.94
C VAL A 19 -3.91 1.15 -17.02
N GLY A 20 -2.89 0.30 -16.92
CA GLY A 20 -2.89 -0.85 -16.01
C GLY A 20 -3.01 -0.32 -14.58
N GLN A 21 -4.21 -0.34 -14.02
CA GLN A 21 -4.37 -0.25 -12.59
C GLN A 21 -3.69 -1.49 -12.01
N GLU A 22 -2.62 -1.30 -11.24
CA GLU A 22 -2.05 -2.36 -10.42
C GLU A 22 -3.13 -2.78 -9.42
N THR A 23 -3.90 -3.78 -9.80
CA THR A 23 -4.88 -4.39 -8.90
C THR A 23 -4.10 -5.15 -7.85
N THR A 24 -4.13 -4.65 -6.63
CA THR A 24 -3.57 -5.38 -5.47
C THR A 24 -4.16 -6.77 -5.44
N SER A 25 -3.33 -7.78 -5.60
CA SER A 25 -3.78 -9.16 -5.64
C SER A 25 -4.16 -9.65 -4.23
N ALA A 26 -5.07 -10.61 -4.15
CA ALA A 26 -5.40 -11.26 -2.87
C ALA A 26 -4.15 -11.92 -2.24
N ASP A 27 -3.18 -12.31 -3.06
CA ASP A 27 -1.91 -12.85 -2.60
C ASP A 27 -1.04 -11.79 -1.93
N ASP A 28 -0.98 -10.58 -2.49
CA ASP A 28 -0.25 -9.45 -1.89
C ASP A 28 -0.87 -9.04 -0.56
N LEU A 29 -2.19 -9.04 -0.44
CA LEU A 29 -2.86 -8.78 0.84
C LEU A 29 -2.48 -9.81 1.90
N ARG A 30 -2.46 -11.12 1.53
CA ARG A 30 -2.06 -12.17 2.47
C ARG A 30 -0.58 -12.07 2.87
N LYS A 31 0.30 -11.73 1.94
CA LYS A 31 1.72 -11.52 2.21
C LYS A 31 1.93 -10.30 3.07
N GLY A 32 1.25 -9.20 2.77
CA GLY A 32 1.28 -7.97 3.55
C GLY A 32 0.79 -8.18 4.98
N HIS A 33 -0.33 -8.90 5.17
CA HIS A 33 -0.84 -9.28 6.47
C HIS A 33 0.20 -10.09 7.28
N ARG A 34 0.77 -11.12 6.67
CA ARG A 34 1.80 -11.95 7.34
C ARG A 34 3.02 -11.14 7.75
N LEU A 35 3.53 -10.29 6.85
CA LEU A 35 4.65 -9.38 7.15
C LEU A 35 4.29 -8.41 8.27
N ALA A 36 3.10 -7.83 8.25
CA ALA A 36 2.63 -6.93 9.30
C ALA A 36 2.65 -7.61 10.68
N ILE A 37 2.10 -8.82 10.79
CA ILE A 37 2.13 -9.57 12.05
C ILE A 37 3.56 -9.88 12.50
N MET A 38 4.44 -10.30 11.57
CA MET A 38 5.79 -10.74 11.90
C MET A 38 6.74 -9.59 12.24
N VAL A 39 6.65 -8.47 11.52
CA VAL A 39 7.60 -7.36 11.61
C VAL A 39 7.03 -6.22 12.44
N CYS A 40 5.82 -5.76 12.13
CA CYS A 40 5.21 -4.60 12.77
C CYS A 40 4.54 -4.98 14.11
N GLY A 41 4.16 -6.23 14.26
CA GLY A 41 3.49 -6.76 15.46
C GLY A 41 4.30 -6.65 16.75
N PHE A 42 5.60 -6.38 16.68
CA PHE A 42 6.40 -6.09 17.87
C PHE A 42 6.00 -4.78 18.57
N CYS A 43 5.55 -3.80 17.81
CA CYS A 43 5.21 -2.47 18.33
C CYS A 43 3.73 -2.12 18.16
N HIS A 44 3.08 -2.66 17.13
CA HIS A 44 1.69 -2.38 16.76
C HIS A 44 0.79 -3.59 16.98
N VAL A 45 -0.50 -3.35 17.19
CA VAL A 45 -1.51 -4.36 16.91
C VAL A 45 -1.75 -4.33 15.40
N ALA A 46 -1.14 -5.28 14.68
CA ALA A 46 -1.13 -5.32 13.23
C ALA A 46 -2.28 -6.11 12.61
N GLY A 47 -2.95 -6.95 13.38
CA GLY A 47 -4.11 -7.72 12.93
C GLY A 47 -4.85 -8.42 14.07
N PRO A 48 -6.10 -8.85 13.82
CA PRO A 48 -6.94 -9.47 14.86
C PRO A 48 -6.47 -10.87 15.29
N ASP A 49 -5.69 -11.51 14.46
CA ASP A 49 -5.10 -12.84 14.67
C ASP A 49 -3.68 -12.80 15.24
N GLN A 50 -3.23 -11.63 15.67
CA GLN A 50 -1.92 -11.46 16.28
C GLN A 50 -1.88 -12.15 17.65
N ALA A 51 -1.16 -13.25 17.74
CA ALA A 51 -1.07 -14.03 18.97
C ALA A 51 -0.19 -13.37 20.06
N ARG A 52 0.75 -12.52 19.65
CA ARG A 52 1.69 -11.85 20.57
C ARG A 52 1.30 -10.40 20.77
N MET A 53 1.21 -9.97 22.01
CA MET A 53 1.00 -8.56 22.33
C MET A 53 2.24 -7.72 21.99
N PRO A 54 2.05 -6.45 21.57
CA PRO A 54 3.16 -5.52 21.42
C PRO A 54 4.00 -5.39 22.68
N ILE A 55 5.31 -5.20 22.50
CA ILE A 55 6.25 -5.01 23.62
C ILE A 55 6.24 -3.59 24.16
N LEU A 56 5.75 -2.62 23.39
CA LEU A 56 5.62 -1.24 23.85
C LEU A 56 4.44 -1.06 24.79
N ASN A 57 4.63 -0.25 25.83
CA ASN A 57 3.57 0.14 26.75
C ASN A 57 3.60 1.67 26.97
N PRO A 58 2.61 2.43 26.44
CA PRO A 58 1.50 1.94 25.61
C PRO A 58 1.97 1.46 24.24
N PRO A 59 1.20 0.60 23.56
CA PRO A 59 1.48 0.17 22.21
C PRO A 59 1.49 1.33 21.22
N ALA A 60 2.24 1.18 20.13
CA ALA A 60 2.09 2.07 18.98
C ALA A 60 0.65 1.98 18.41
N PRO A 61 0.17 2.98 17.66
CA PRO A 61 -1.17 2.97 17.10
C PRO A 61 -1.46 1.69 16.32
N SER A 62 -2.63 1.09 16.53
CA SER A 62 -3.01 -0.12 15.80
C SER A 62 -3.15 0.14 14.29
N PHE A 63 -2.94 -0.87 13.48
CA PHE A 63 -3.13 -0.78 12.02
C PHE A 63 -4.55 -0.37 11.66
N GLU A 64 -5.54 -0.87 12.40
CA GLU A 64 -6.93 -0.46 12.20
C GLU A 64 -7.09 1.05 12.46
N SER A 65 -6.53 1.59 13.53
CA SER A 65 -6.62 3.03 13.85
C SER A 65 -5.87 3.89 12.84
N ILE A 66 -4.73 3.41 12.32
CA ILE A 66 -3.97 4.10 11.29
C ILE A 66 -4.77 4.13 9.98
N ALA A 67 -5.37 3.00 9.60
CA ALA A 67 -6.15 2.89 8.37
C ALA A 67 -7.32 3.88 8.30
N GLN A 68 -7.95 4.21 9.42
CA GLN A 68 -9.09 5.14 9.46
C GLN A 68 -8.68 6.62 9.31
N ARG A 69 -7.40 6.96 9.34
CA ARG A 69 -6.94 8.34 9.18
C ARG A 69 -7.06 8.78 7.73
N THR A 70 -7.82 9.82 7.48
CA THR A 70 -8.09 10.33 6.11
C THR A 70 -6.87 10.95 5.43
N SER A 71 -5.88 11.40 6.21
CA SER A 71 -4.64 12.00 5.70
C SER A 71 -3.60 10.98 5.22
N ILE A 72 -3.84 9.69 5.43
CA ILE A 72 -2.89 8.62 5.06
C ILE A 72 -3.25 8.06 3.69
N SER A 73 -2.31 8.18 2.73
CA SER A 73 -2.37 7.56 1.42
C SER A 73 -1.39 6.38 1.30
N ALA A 74 -1.50 5.60 0.23
CA ALA A 74 -0.53 4.55 -0.08
C ALA A 74 0.89 5.14 -0.22
N GLU A 75 1.02 6.18 -1.03
CA GLU A 75 2.29 6.87 -1.24
C GLU A 75 2.89 7.41 0.08
N TRP A 76 2.06 7.98 0.94
CA TRP A 76 2.53 8.46 2.24
C TRP A 76 3.07 7.31 3.10
N LEU A 77 2.36 6.18 3.15
CA LEU A 77 2.79 4.99 3.91
C LEU A 77 4.08 4.39 3.37
N GLU A 78 4.19 4.27 2.05
CA GLU A 78 5.38 3.73 1.40
C GLU A 78 6.61 4.61 1.68
N ASN A 79 6.48 5.91 1.52
CA ASN A 79 7.53 6.86 1.84
C ASN A 79 7.88 6.83 3.34
N PHE A 80 6.87 6.76 4.21
CA PHE A 80 7.05 6.69 5.65
C PHE A 80 7.82 5.44 6.08
N MET A 81 7.49 4.26 5.56
CA MET A 81 8.17 3.02 5.89
C MET A 81 9.58 2.90 5.29
N SER A 82 9.81 3.53 4.14
CA SER A 82 11.10 3.50 3.43
C SER A 82 12.06 4.57 3.92
N ALA A 83 11.57 5.65 4.50
CA ALA A 83 12.40 6.73 5.00
C ALA A 83 13.08 6.37 6.33
N THR A 84 14.24 6.98 6.56
CA THR A 84 14.94 6.86 7.84
C THR A 84 14.33 7.84 8.84
N HIS A 85 13.36 7.41 9.65
CA HIS A 85 12.77 8.24 10.71
C HIS A 85 13.63 8.29 11.97
N ARG A 86 14.79 7.68 11.93
CA ARG A 86 15.72 7.67 13.03
C ARG A 86 16.63 8.88 13.01
N GLY A 87 16.13 9.95 13.64
CA GLY A 87 17.05 10.70 14.45
C GLY A 87 17.15 10.00 15.81
N LEU A 88 18.32 9.79 16.33
CA LEU A 88 18.53 9.44 17.75
C LEU A 88 17.85 10.47 18.67
N ASP A 89 17.44 11.57 18.12
CA ASP A 89 16.79 12.73 18.70
C ASP A 89 15.27 12.63 18.74
N ASN A 90 14.67 11.60 18.11
CA ASN A 90 13.23 11.37 18.18
C ASN A 90 12.94 9.99 18.79
N PRO A 91 12.86 9.89 20.13
CA PRO A 91 12.60 8.61 20.83
C PRO A 91 11.22 8.04 20.52
N ILE A 92 10.35 8.79 19.84
CA ILE A 92 8.99 8.40 19.47
C ILE A 92 8.92 7.92 18.02
N GLY A 93 10.02 8.03 17.25
CA GLY A 93 10.04 7.64 15.83
C GLY A 93 9.97 6.13 15.62
N MET A 94 9.13 5.71 14.69
CA MET A 94 9.10 4.32 14.22
C MET A 94 10.46 3.97 13.57
N PRO A 95 11.14 2.90 13.99
CA PRO A 95 12.34 2.46 13.30
C PRO A 95 12.01 1.99 11.88
N ASN A 96 12.94 2.25 10.93
CA ASN A 96 12.81 1.71 9.58
C ASN A 96 12.77 0.18 9.65
N PRO A 97 11.68 -0.48 9.19
CA PRO A 97 11.57 -1.94 9.24
C PRO A 97 12.52 -2.66 8.27
N SER A 98 13.27 -1.93 7.45
CA SER A 98 14.21 -2.48 6.45
C SER A 98 13.55 -3.48 5.50
N LEU A 99 12.33 -3.18 5.08
CA LEU A 99 11.59 -3.97 4.09
C LEU A 99 12.06 -3.64 2.68
N LEU A 100 11.97 -4.61 1.79
CA LEU A 100 12.15 -4.40 0.35
C LEU A 100 10.94 -3.66 -0.22
N ASP A 101 11.12 -2.93 -1.33
CA ASP A 101 10.07 -2.08 -1.90
C ASP A 101 8.75 -2.82 -2.14
N TYR A 102 8.80 -4.05 -2.67
CA TYR A 102 7.60 -4.85 -2.88
C TYR A 102 6.93 -5.29 -1.56
N GLN A 103 7.71 -5.49 -0.50
CA GLN A 103 7.18 -5.81 0.83
C GLN A 103 6.51 -4.59 1.48
N VAL A 104 7.09 -3.41 1.29
CA VAL A 104 6.48 -2.14 1.70
C VAL A 104 5.12 -1.98 1.04
N LYS A 105 5.02 -2.20 -0.29
CA LYS A 105 3.75 -2.17 -1.03
C LYS A 105 2.74 -3.18 -0.50
N GLN A 106 3.17 -4.40 -0.20
CA GLN A 106 2.29 -5.44 0.35
C GLN A 106 1.74 -5.06 1.74
N VAL A 107 2.57 -4.56 2.64
CA VAL A 107 2.14 -4.09 3.96
C VAL A 107 1.20 -2.89 3.84
N THR A 108 1.52 -1.94 2.95
CA THR A 108 0.65 -0.79 2.65
C THR A 108 -0.72 -1.23 2.16
N ALA A 109 -0.77 -2.15 1.20
CA ALA A 109 -2.01 -2.67 0.66
C ALA A 109 -2.86 -3.35 1.75
N TYR A 110 -2.24 -4.18 2.58
CA TYR A 110 -2.91 -4.81 3.70
C TYR A 110 -3.47 -3.77 4.69
N LEU A 111 -2.65 -2.81 5.12
CA LEU A 111 -3.08 -1.78 6.06
C LEU A 111 -4.27 -0.99 5.52
N LEU A 112 -4.22 -0.58 4.25
CA LEU A 112 -5.31 0.16 3.63
C LEU A 112 -6.57 -0.67 3.42
N SER A 113 -6.45 -1.99 3.32
CA SER A 113 -7.60 -2.90 3.24
C SER A 113 -8.42 -2.96 4.54
N LEU A 114 -7.87 -2.48 5.66
CA LEU A 114 -8.56 -2.38 6.94
C LEU A 114 -9.49 -1.16 7.06
N ARG A 115 -9.55 -0.30 6.06
CA ARG A 115 -10.51 0.82 6.01
C ARG A 115 -11.94 0.30 5.95
N LYS A 116 -12.78 0.95 6.75
CA LYS A 116 -14.24 0.71 6.77
C LYS A 116 -14.96 1.88 6.11
#